data_0b464753f5baab808956350c3483826c
#
_entry.id   0b464753f5baab808956350c3483826c
#
_cell.length_a   1.000
_cell.length_b   1.000
_cell.length_c   1.000
_cell.angle_alpha   90.00
_cell.angle_beta   90.00
_cell.angle_gamma   90.00
#
_symmetry.space_group_name_H-M   'P 1'
#
loop_
_entity.id
_entity.type
_entity.pdbx_description
1 polymer ?
#
loop_
_entity_poly.entity_id
_entity_poly.type
_entity_poly.pdbx_seq_one_letter_code
_entity_poly.pdbx_strand_id
1 'polypeptide(L)'
;MKRNIIAAMAAASVLAACSGPKDGTYTLHVLTTNDVHAAWFDSTYVGGGTQRSLYAVNYYVDSIRNSVGRDNVMLIDAGDCLQGDNASYYFNFIDTLTPHLFPRLVSYMGYDAITVGNHDIETGHPVYDRVTADLAKAGIPFLGGNAIRTDNGQPYFPLYKTFNRAGLEVLVLGYTNANNKAWMNENLWSGMTFESLIPLVQQDVDRLVAQEKPQVVIVSVHSGTGEGDGTVLEDQGLDLFNSLRGVDVLVCSHDHSPYVTGNDNIILLNTGSKASNLGHGEVTVEIKGGKVVSKSLKSSLIPVDRQKADPAMREHFLPDYNAVKAFTLREVGELKRDMVFSDAFLGMSDYTNLIHTVCLGCSPAQISIAAPLTQNATVKAGKLIYNDMFTLYRYENQLFVVKMTGREVKDFLEFSYGLWIKTMEKPGDHVLNISPRSDARTGTERWSFAEASYNFDSAAGINYTVDVTRPEGSRINITSMADGSAFDMDATYNVAMTSYRASGGGGAMVRGAGVNTGKIEERVVAKYPEIRDLIFQYINKQGLVDPAVIGNKAVLGSWRFIPEKLADPALKADRKLLFGE
;
A
#
# COMPACT_ATOMS: atom_id res chain seq x y z
N MET A 1 -58.94 -52.02 -18.23
CA MET A 1 -58.75 -51.98 -16.79
C MET A 1 -57.24 -51.86 -16.52
N LYS A 2 -56.72 -50.67 -16.30
CA LYS A 2 -55.34 -50.46 -15.86
C LYS A 2 -55.39 -49.65 -14.57
N ARG A 3 -54.98 -50.29 -13.47
CA ARG A 3 -54.89 -49.71 -12.12
C ARG A 3 -53.62 -48.85 -12.05
N ASN A 4 -53.78 -47.55 -11.82
CA ASN A 4 -52.70 -46.66 -11.45
C ASN A 4 -52.37 -46.86 -9.98
N ILE A 5 -51.11 -47.24 -9.71
CA ILE A 5 -50.53 -47.23 -8.36
C ILE A 5 -49.78 -45.93 -8.26
N ILE A 6 -50.28 -45.00 -7.45
CA ILE A 6 -49.58 -43.76 -7.04
C ILE A 6 -48.72 -44.14 -5.83
N ALA A 7 -47.40 -44.16 -6.02
CA ALA A 7 -46.43 -44.25 -4.94
C ALA A 7 -46.25 -42.87 -4.35
N ALA A 8 -46.73 -42.64 -3.14
CA ALA A 8 -46.45 -41.47 -2.33
C ALA A 8 -45.03 -41.60 -1.77
N MET A 9 -44.08 -40.85 -2.31
CA MET A 9 -42.78 -40.61 -1.66
C MET A 9 -42.97 -39.61 -0.52
N ALA A 10 -42.97 -40.09 0.69
CA ALA A 10 -42.85 -39.23 1.85
C ALA A 10 -41.41 -38.66 1.92
N ALA A 11 -41.27 -37.41 1.58
CA ALA A 11 -40.04 -36.67 1.84
C ALA A 11 -39.93 -36.40 3.35
N ALA A 12 -39.11 -37.18 4.03
CA ALA A 12 -38.72 -36.89 5.39
C ALA A 12 -37.77 -35.68 5.35
N SER A 13 -38.32 -34.50 5.54
CA SER A 13 -37.54 -33.30 5.84
C SER A 13 -36.91 -33.49 7.21
N VAL A 14 -35.63 -33.82 7.26
CA VAL A 14 -34.84 -33.75 8.49
C VAL A 14 -34.71 -32.25 8.79
N LEU A 15 -35.60 -31.76 9.67
CA LEU A 15 -35.41 -30.50 10.37
C LEU A 15 -34.20 -30.73 11.32
N ALA A 16 -33.00 -30.41 10.83
CA ALA A 16 -31.89 -30.11 11.72
C ALA A 16 -32.33 -28.86 12.49
N ALA A 17 -32.89 -29.06 13.68
CA ALA A 17 -33.08 -27.99 14.64
C ALA A 17 -31.67 -27.48 14.95
N CYS A 18 -31.32 -26.32 14.40
CA CYS A 18 -30.21 -25.52 14.88
C CYS A 18 -30.57 -25.13 16.31
N SER A 19 -30.18 -25.98 17.29
CA SER A 19 -30.19 -25.59 18.68
C SER A 19 -29.12 -24.48 18.78
N GLY A 20 -29.53 -23.25 19.09
CA GLY A 20 -28.62 -22.16 19.38
C GLY A 20 -27.55 -22.59 20.41
N PRO A 21 -26.50 -21.80 20.58
CA PRO A 21 -25.41 -22.15 21.49
C PRO A 21 -25.96 -22.45 22.89
N LYS A 22 -25.39 -23.45 23.55
CA LYS A 22 -25.78 -23.85 24.91
C LYS A 22 -25.40 -22.76 25.91
N ASP A 23 -26.05 -22.79 27.09
CA ASP A 23 -25.66 -21.90 28.19
C ASP A 23 -24.19 -22.17 28.58
N GLY A 24 -23.42 -21.10 28.72
CA GLY A 24 -22.00 -21.17 29.00
C GLY A 24 -21.26 -19.88 28.68
N THR A 25 -19.96 -19.90 28.94
CA THR A 25 -19.05 -18.82 28.57
C THR A 25 -18.12 -19.30 27.45
N TYR A 26 -18.06 -18.53 26.36
CA TYR A 26 -17.33 -18.85 25.16
C TYR A 26 -16.32 -17.72 24.86
N THR A 27 -15.10 -18.06 24.50
CA THR A 27 -14.10 -17.06 24.12
C THR A 27 -13.63 -17.35 22.71
N LEU A 28 -13.83 -16.37 21.83
CA LEU A 28 -13.29 -16.35 20.46
C LEU A 28 -12.04 -15.48 20.44
N HIS A 29 -10.93 -16.02 19.91
CA HIS A 29 -9.70 -15.30 19.61
C HIS A 29 -9.69 -14.91 18.13
N VAL A 30 -9.76 -13.62 17.85
CA VAL A 30 -9.71 -13.07 16.50
C VAL A 30 -8.28 -12.60 16.23
N LEU A 31 -7.57 -13.33 15.39
CA LEU A 31 -6.23 -12.97 14.95
C LEU A 31 -6.31 -12.24 13.60
N THR A 32 -5.54 -11.17 13.45
CA THR A 32 -5.61 -10.34 12.25
C THR A 32 -4.24 -10.02 11.67
N THR A 33 -4.17 -9.98 10.34
CA THR A 33 -3.08 -9.36 9.57
C THR A 33 -3.67 -8.33 8.63
N ASN A 34 -2.85 -7.41 8.15
CA ASN A 34 -3.18 -6.46 7.08
C ASN A 34 -1.90 -5.94 6.42
N ASP A 35 -2.04 -5.40 5.22
CA ASP A 35 -0.94 -4.77 4.47
C ASP A 35 0.33 -5.63 4.47
N VAL A 36 0.14 -6.93 4.24
CA VAL A 36 1.25 -7.89 4.24
C VAL A 36 2.22 -7.58 3.10
N HIS A 37 1.71 -7.00 1.98
CA HIS A 37 2.51 -6.57 0.83
C HIS A 37 3.51 -7.63 0.39
N ALA A 38 3.02 -8.83 0.19
CA ALA A 38 3.79 -9.99 -0.23
C ALA A 38 5.01 -10.33 0.66
N ALA A 39 5.04 -9.90 1.92
CA ALA A 39 6.00 -10.39 2.90
C ALA A 39 5.70 -11.88 3.23
N TRP A 40 5.73 -12.73 2.19
CA TRP A 40 5.34 -14.13 2.30
C TRP A 40 6.45 -15.00 2.82
N PHE A 41 7.68 -14.80 2.31
CA PHE A 41 8.86 -15.58 2.66
C PHE A 41 9.71 -14.91 3.73
N ASP A 42 10.31 -15.69 4.59
CA ASP A 42 11.16 -15.22 5.70
C ASP A 42 12.61 -14.92 5.31
N SER A 43 12.98 -15.20 4.09
CA SER A 43 14.35 -15.05 3.59
C SER A 43 14.38 -14.06 2.43
N THR A 44 15.34 -13.14 2.46
CA THR A 44 15.59 -12.23 1.34
C THR A 44 16.21 -13.00 0.17
N TYR A 45 15.87 -12.62 -1.06
CA TYR A 45 16.38 -13.30 -2.27
C TYR A 45 17.86 -12.99 -2.53
N VAL A 46 18.32 -11.83 -2.08
CA VAL A 46 19.71 -11.38 -2.20
C VAL A 46 20.33 -11.33 -0.80
N GLY A 47 21.56 -11.81 -0.67
CA GLY A 47 22.32 -11.77 0.59
C GLY A 47 21.88 -12.74 1.69
N GLY A 48 20.76 -13.46 1.53
CA GLY A 48 20.33 -14.52 2.45
C GLY A 48 19.94 -14.04 3.86
N GLY A 49 19.51 -12.78 4.01
CA GLY A 49 19.03 -12.25 5.28
C GLY A 49 17.65 -12.77 5.65
N THR A 50 17.28 -12.63 6.94
CA THR A 50 15.91 -12.91 7.42
C THR A 50 15.05 -11.65 7.41
N GLN A 51 13.78 -11.80 7.08
CA GLN A 51 12.78 -10.73 7.09
C GLN A 51 11.50 -11.17 7.81
N ARG A 52 10.65 -10.20 8.17
CA ARG A 52 9.31 -10.50 8.66
C ARG A 52 8.48 -11.11 7.54
N SER A 53 7.59 -12.02 7.88
CA SER A 53 6.84 -12.78 6.87
C SER A 53 5.63 -13.48 7.45
N LEU A 54 4.79 -14.00 6.55
CA LEU A 54 3.72 -14.90 6.94
C LEU A 54 4.24 -16.17 7.63
N TYR A 55 5.47 -16.62 7.35
CA TYR A 55 6.08 -17.75 8.08
C TYR A 55 6.27 -17.43 9.57
N ALA A 56 6.70 -16.21 9.87
CA ALA A 56 6.82 -15.76 11.26
C ALA A 56 5.44 -15.56 11.90
N VAL A 57 4.47 -15.00 11.17
CA VAL A 57 3.07 -14.89 11.64
C VAL A 57 2.51 -16.26 11.98
N ASN A 58 2.69 -17.28 11.11
CA ASN A 58 2.17 -18.62 11.32
C ASN A 58 2.69 -19.26 12.63
N TYR A 59 3.96 -19.01 12.97
CA TYR A 59 4.52 -19.45 14.24
C TYR A 59 3.69 -18.96 15.45
N TYR A 60 3.29 -17.69 15.45
CA TYR A 60 2.47 -17.11 16.54
C TYR A 60 1.02 -17.62 16.48
N VAL A 61 0.45 -17.71 15.29
CA VAL A 61 -0.91 -18.25 15.08
C VAL A 61 -1.02 -19.67 15.62
N ASP A 62 -0.08 -20.55 15.28
CA ASP A 62 -0.08 -21.93 15.75
C ASP A 62 0.21 -22.01 17.25
N SER A 63 1.05 -21.14 17.80
CA SER A 63 1.27 -21.06 19.26
C SER A 63 -0.03 -20.74 19.99
N ILE A 64 -0.83 -19.79 19.51
CA ILE A 64 -2.11 -19.44 20.11
C ILE A 64 -3.11 -20.58 19.93
N ARG A 65 -3.25 -21.14 18.72
CA ARG A 65 -4.12 -22.28 18.44
C ARG A 65 -3.84 -23.48 19.35
N ASN A 66 -2.57 -23.75 19.61
CA ASN A 66 -2.14 -24.83 20.50
C ASN A 66 -2.49 -24.55 21.97
N SER A 67 -2.54 -23.29 22.38
CA SER A 67 -2.83 -22.92 23.77
C SER A 67 -4.34 -22.88 24.08
N VAL A 68 -5.16 -22.40 23.13
CA VAL A 68 -6.59 -22.15 23.35
C VAL A 68 -7.52 -23.12 22.59
N GLY A 69 -6.95 -23.92 21.67
CA GLY A 69 -7.69 -24.80 20.76
C GLY A 69 -8.01 -24.10 19.43
N ARG A 70 -7.79 -24.83 18.31
CA ARG A 70 -7.94 -24.30 16.94
C ARG A 70 -9.36 -23.76 16.67
N ASP A 71 -10.39 -24.44 17.17
CA ASP A 71 -11.78 -24.06 16.95
C ASP A 71 -12.17 -22.75 17.66
N ASN A 72 -11.37 -22.29 18.62
CA ASN A 72 -11.56 -21.03 19.33
C ASN A 72 -10.84 -19.85 18.67
N VAL A 73 -10.19 -20.06 17.51
CA VAL A 73 -9.40 -19.05 16.83
C VAL A 73 -9.96 -18.79 15.43
N MET A 74 -10.20 -17.53 15.10
CA MET A 74 -10.36 -17.02 13.73
C MET A 74 -9.11 -16.30 13.30
N LEU A 75 -8.73 -16.45 12.03
CA LEU A 75 -7.63 -15.72 11.40
C LEU A 75 -8.15 -15.02 10.15
N ILE A 76 -8.06 -13.69 10.11
CA ILE A 76 -8.54 -12.88 9.01
C ILE A 76 -7.46 -11.88 8.54
N ASP A 77 -7.54 -11.44 7.28
CA ASP A 77 -6.66 -10.42 6.72
C ASP A 77 -7.48 -9.23 6.19
N ALA A 78 -6.99 -8.02 6.40
CA ALA A 78 -7.68 -6.79 5.98
C ALA A 78 -7.14 -6.17 4.68
N GLY A 79 -6.49 -6.98 3.81
CA GLY A 79 -6.16 -6.60 2.44
C GLY A 79 -4.73 -6.13 2.22
N ASP A 80 -4.44 -5.78 0.96
CA ASP A 80 -3.12 -5.43 0.43
C ASP A 80 -2.11 -6.57 0.55
N CYS A 81 -2.49 -7.69 -0.05
CA CYS A 81 -1.70 -8.91 -0.05
C CYS A 81 -0.90 -9.13 -1.34
N LEU A 82 -1.41 -8.64 -2.49
CA LEU A 82 -0.96 -9.07 -3.82
C LEU A 82 0.13 -8.20 -4.44
N GLN A 83 0.64 -7.19 -3.73
CA GLN A 83 1.66 -6.28 -4.24
C GLN A 83 2.69 -5.94 -3.17
N GLY A 84 3.96 -5.66 -3.55
CA GLY A 84 4.98 -5.13 -2.65
C GLY A 84 6.29 -5.90 -2.57
N ASP A 85 6.42 -7.06 -3.25
CA ASP A 85 7.63 -7.87 -3.28
C ASP A 85 7.80 -8.60 -4.63
N ASN A 86 9.00 -9.08 -4.94
CA ASN A 86 9.27 -9.89 -6.13
C ASN A 86 8.34 -11.11 -6.24
N ALA A 87 7.93 -11.69 -5.11
CA ALA A 87 7.06 -12.87 -5.11
C ALA A 87 5.68 -12.54 -5.67
N SER A 88 5.06 -11.43 -5.24
CA SER A 88 3.76 -11.03 -5.80
C SER A 88 3.86 -10.77 -7.28
N TYR A 89 4.86 -10.00 -7.72
CA TYR A 89 5.05 -9.74 -9.15
C TYR A 89 5.23 -11.03 -9.95
N TYR A 90 6.04 -11.98 -9.43
CA TYR A 90 6.27 -13.26 -10.09
C TYR A 90 4.98 -14.05 -10.29
N PHE A 91 4.18 -14.25 -9.24
CA PHE A 91 2.94 -15.02 -9.33
C PHE A 91 1.78 -14.26 -9.95
N ASN A 92 1.81 -12.92 -9.92
CA ASN A 92 0.81 -12.12 -10.63
C ASN A 92 0.99 -12.17 -12.15
N PHE A 93 2.23 -11.99 -12.65
CA PHE A 93 2.48 -11.63 -14.04
C PHE A 93 3.45 -12.56 -14.80
N ILE A 94 4.28 -13.35 -14.10
CA ILE A 94 5.27 -14.22 -14.73
C ILE A 94 4.80 -15.67 -14.74
N ASP A 95 4.54 -16.25 -13.58
CA ASP A 95 3.96 -17.59 -13.47
C ASP A 95 2.43 -17.49 -13.33
N THR A 96 1.77 -17.39 -14.46
CA THR A 96 0.31 -17.32 -14.53
C THR A 96 -0.37 -18.67 -14.72
N LEU A 97 0.39 -19.75 -14.86
CA LEU A 97 -0.11 -21.09 -15.17
C LEU A 97 -0.27 -21.96 -13.91
N THR A 98 0.61 -21.81 -12.93
CA THR A 98 0.46 -22.52 -11.65
C THR A 98 -0.59 -21.84 -10.76
N PRO A 99 -1.24 -22.57 -9.82
CA PRO A 99 -2.12 -21.96 -8.83
C PRO A 99 -1.38 -20.84 -8.10
N HIS A 100 -2.03 -19.69 -7.96
CA HIS A 100 -1.40 -18.52 -7.36
C HIS A 100 -0.91 -18.83 -5.94
N LEU A 101 0.30 -18.35 -5.59
CA LEU A 101 0.94 -18.68 -4.30
C LEU A 101 0.12 -18.18 -3.11
N PHE A 102 -0.42 -16.95 -3.17
CA PHE A 102 -1.13 -16.34 -2.03
C PHE A 102 -2.31 -17.20 -1.53
N PRO A 103 -3.26 -17.66 -2.36
CA PRO A 103 -4.31 -18.59 -1.92
C PRO A 103 -3.76 -19.87 -1.28
N ARG A 104 -2.63 -20.39 -1.76
CA ARG A 104 -1.99 -21.60 -1.20
C ARG A 104 -1.42 -21.32 0.19
N LEU A 105 -0.76 -20.17 0.40
CA LEU A 105 -0.21 -19.76 1.68
C LEU A 105 -1.31 -19.57 2.73
N VAL A 106 -2.34 -18.77 2.40
CA VAL A 106 -3.41 -18.48 3.36
C VAL A 106 -4.27 -19.71 3.67
N SER A 107 -4.42 -20.62 2.70
CA SER A 107 -5.06 -21.92 2.93
C SER A 107 -4.23 -22.80 3.87
N TYR A 108 -2.91 -22.86 3.69
CA TYR A 108 -2.00 -23.60 4.57
C TYR A 108 -2.08 -23.06 6.01
N MET A 109 -2.06 -21.74 6.17
CA MET A 109 -2.18 -21.08 7.48
C MET A 109 -3.59 -21.20 8.08
N GLY A 110 -4.60 -21.54 7.27
CA GLY A 110 -6.00 -21.64 7.70
C GLY A 110 -6.61 -20.28 8.02
N TYR A 111 -6.47 -19.32 7.11
CA TYR A 111 -7.26 -18.09 7.15
C TYR A 111 -8.73 -18.39 6.92
N ASP A 112 -9.60 -17.67 7.64
CA ASP A 112 -11.05 -17.78 7.53
C ASP A 112 -11.62 -16.83 6.47
N ALA A 113 -11.10 -15.60 6.39
CA ALA A 113 -11.52 -14.58 5.41
C ALA A 113 -10.38 -13.62 5.09
N ILE A 114 -10.40 -13.08 3.89
CA ILE A 114 -9.48 -12.04 3.40
C ILE A 114 -10.33 -10.89 2.89
N THR A 115 -9.97 -9.65 3.23
CA THR A 115 -10.57 -8.45 2.64
C THR A 115 -9.78 -8.00 1.42
N VAL A 116 -10.42 -7.40 0.45
CA VAL A 116 -9.77 -6.84 -0.75
C VAL A 116 -9.20 -5.48 -0.43
N GLY A 117 -7.89 -5.29 -0.64
CA GLY A 117 -7.24 -3.99 -0.55
C GLY A 117 -7.17 -3.25 -1.90
N ASN A 118 -6.68 -2.02 -1.87
CA ASN A 118 -6.49 -1.25 -3.10
C ASN A 118 -5.38 -1.83 -3.98
N HIS A 119 -4.26 -2.26 -3.39
CA HIS A 119 -3.17 -2.90 -4.12
C HIS A 119 -3.54 -4.30 -4.64
N ASP A 120 -4.56 -4.94 -4.09
CA ASP A 120 -5.11 -6.17 -4.67
C ASP A 120 -5.85 -5.87 -5.98
N ILE A 121 -6.67 -4.79 -6.03
CA ILE A 121 -7.39 -4.34 -7.23
C ILE A 121 -6.41 -3.79 -8.27
N GLU A 122 -5.33 -3.15 -7.86
CA GLU A 122 -4.31 -2.56 -8.74
C GLU A 122 -3.60 -3.61 -9.62
N THR A 123 -3.62 -4.87 -9.22
CA THR A 123 -3.12 -5.98 -10.04
C THR A 123 -3.93 -6.23 -11.32
N GLY A 124 -5.16 -5.72 -11.39
CA GLY A 124 -6.08 -5.86 -12.53
C GLY A 124 -6.84 -7.19 -12.55
N HIS A 125 -7.91 -7.22 -13.33
CA HIS A 125 -8.82 -8.38 -13.49
C HIS A 125 -8.11 -9.72 -13.70
N PRO A 126 -7.10 -9.86 -14.56
CA PRO A 126 -6.46 -11.16 -14.76
C PRO A 126 -5.86 -11.78 -13.50
N VAL A 127 -5.49 -10.96 -12.51
CA VAL A 127 -4.87 -11.41 -11.27
C VAL A 127 -5.91 -11.59 -10.18
N TYR A 128 -6.62 -10.53 -9.78
CA TYR A 128 -7.54 -10.64 -8.64
C TYR A 128 -8.74 -11.57 -8.91
N ASP A 129 -9.21 -11.71 -10.16
CA ASP A 129 -10.26 -12.68 -10.49
C ASP A 129 -9.77 -14.12 -10.33
N ARG A 130 -8.52 -14.39 -10.76
CA ARG A 130 -7.87 -15.70 -10.56
C ARG A 130 -7.69 -15.99 -9.07
N VAL A 131 -7.18 -15.03 -8.30
CA VAL A 131 -6.99 -15.17 -6.84
C VAL A 131 -8.32 -15.38 -6.14
N THR A 132 -9.37 -14.62 -6.50
CA THR A 132 -10.73 -14.81 -5.96
C THR A 132 -11.24 -16.22 -6.21
N ALA A 133 -11.06 -16.74 -7.44
CA ALA A 133 -11.46 -18.09 -7.79
C ALA A 133 -10.69 -19.16 -7.03
N ASP A 134 -9.38 -18.98 -6.83
CA ASP A 134 -8.54 -19.93 -6.09
C ASP A 134 -8.84 -19.90 -4.59
N LEU A 135 -9.08 -18.73 -3.99
CA LEU A 135 -9.53 -18.59 -2.60
C LEU A 135 -10.90 -19.25 -2.39
N ALA A 136 -11.84 -19.04 -3.33
CA ALA A 136 -13.17 -19.66 -3.25
C ALA A 136 -13.10 -21.20 -3.27
N LYS A 137 -12.19 -21.81 -4.05
CA LYS A 137 -11.95 -23.26 -4.03
C LYS A 137 -11.45 -23.76 -2.68
N ALA A 138 -10.67 -22.93 -1.97
CA ALA A 138 -10.20 -23.20 -0.61
C ALA A 138 -11.28 -22.89 0.47
N GLY A 139 -12.43 -22.36 0.08
CA GLY A 139 -13.50 -21.96 0.99
C GLY A 139 -13.24 -20.66 1.74
N ILE A 140 -12.25 -19.87 1.31
CA ILE A 140 -11.87 -18.58 1.88
C ILE A 140 -12.53 -17.47 1.06
N PRO A 141 -13.41 -16.63 1.60
CA PRO A 141 -13.97 -15.50 0.88
C PRO A 141 -12.93 -14.38 0.73
N PHE A 142 -12.92 -13.75 -0.45
CA PHE A 142 -12.22 -12.51 -0.70
C PHE A 142 -13.25 -11.39 -0.66
N LEU A 143 -13.37 -10.70 0.49
CA LEU A 143 -14.49 -9.82 0.84
C LEU A 143 -14.25 -8.39 0.35
N GLY A 144 -15.29 -7.75 -0.22
CA GLY A 144 -15.22 -6.39 -0.73
C GLY A 144 -16.60 -5.83 -1.09
N GLY A 145 -17.51 -5.81 -0.09
CA GLY A 145 -18.93 -5.60 -0.28
C GLY A 145 -19.34 -4.24 -0.87
N ASN A 146 -18.48 -3.22 -0.78
CA ASN A 146 -18.72 -1.90 -1.37
C ASN A 146 -18.18 -1.74 -2.81
N ALA A 147 -17.52 -2.75 -3.36
CA ALA A 147 -17.19 -2.81 -4.79
C ALA A 147 -18.41 -3.32 -5.56
N ILE A 148 -19.16 -2.43 -6.21
CA ILE A 148 -20.46 -2.72 -6.80
C ILE A 148 -20.33 -2.85 -8.31
N ARG A 149 -20.89 -3.92 -8.89
CA ARG A 149 -20.97 -4.13 -10.35
C ARG A 149 -21.84 -3.08 -10.99
N THR A 150 -21.36 -2.45 -12.04
CA THR A 150 -22.10 -1.40 -12.78
C THR A 150 -23.22 -1.96 -13.65
N ASP A 151 -23.18 -3.26 -13.98
CA ASP A 151 -24.17 -3.93 -14.84
C ASP A 151 -25.45 -4.38 -14.10
N ASN A 152 -25.35 -4.70 -12.80
CA ASN A 152 -26.47 -5.29 -12.07
C ASN A 152 -26.63 -4.77 -10.63
N GLY A 153 -25.73 -3.90 -10.14
CA GLY A 153 -25.80 -3.31 -8.82
C GLY A 153 -25.50 -4.28 -7.66
N GLN A 154 -24.97 -5.47 -7.95
CA GLN A 154 -24.58 -6.43 -6.92
C GLN A 154 -23.10 -6.27 -6.56
N PRO A 155 -22.66 -6.67 -5.34
CA PRO A 155 -21.25 -6.68 -4.99
C PRO A 155 -20.42 -7.51 -5.99
N TYR A 156 -19.25 -6.99 -6.38
CA TYR A 156 -18.30 -7.70 -7.23
C TYR A 156 -17.60 -8.82 -6.45
N PHE A 157 -17.15 -8.51 -5.24
CA PHE A 157 -16.63 -9.47 -4.27
C PHE A 157 -17.71 -9.79 -3.24
N PRO A 158 -17.70 -10.98 -2.61
CA PRO A 158 -18.62 -11.29 -1.52
C PRO A 158 -18.61 -10.21 -0.44
N LEU A 159 -19.80 -9.88 0.10
CA LEU A 159 -19.92 -8.91 1.18
C LEU A 159 -19.55 -9.52 2.54
N TYR A 160 -20.00 -10.76 2.80
CA TYR A 160 -19.88 -11.38 4.11
C TYR A 160 -19.79 -12.90 4.03
N LYS A 161 -19.44 -13.50 5.14
CA LYS A 161 -19.59 -14.94 5.41
C LYS A 161 -19.86 -15.19 6.89
N THR A 162 -20.69 -16.20 7.19
CA THR A 162 -20.89 -16.70 8.57
C THR A 162 -20.02 -17.91 8.84
N PHE A 163 -19.61 -18.05 10.10
CA PHE A 163 -18.74 -19.12 10.57
C PHE A 163 -19.24 -19.63 11.91
N ASN A 164 -19.07 -20.93 12.16
CA ASN A 164 -19.18 -21.47 13.53
C ASN A 164 -17.76 -21.57 14.09
N ARG A 165 -17.49 -20.79 15.14
CA ARG A 165 -16.20 -20.77 15.85
C ARG A 165 -16.42 -20.64 17.34
N ALA A 166 -15.65 -21.36 18.14
CA ALA A 166 -15.81 -21.41 19.58
C ALA A 166 -17.23 -21.82 20.04
N GLY A 167 -18.02 -22.47 19.18
CA GLY A 167 -19.44 -22.76 19.43
C GLY A 167 -20.37 -21.55 19.25
N LEU A 168 -19.89 -20.46 18.65
CA LEU A 168 -20.64 -19.23 18.36
C LEU A 168 -20.84 -19.09 16.85
N GLU A 169 -21.99 -18.54 16.44
CA GLU A 169 -22.17 -18.00 15.08
C GLU A 169 -21.47 -16.65 14.99
N VAL A 170 -20.51 -16.55 14.07
CA VAL A 170 -19.70 -15.37 13.84
C VAL A 170 -20.00 -14.84 12.44
N LEU A 171 -20.39 -13.59 12.33
CA LEU A 171 -20.58 -12.87 11.08
C LEU A 171 -19.35 -12.04 10.79
N VAL A 172 -18.74 -12.23 9.60
CA VAL A 172 -17.62 -11.43 9.12
C VAL A 172 -18.05 -10.68 7.85
N LEU A 173 -17.99 -9.36 7.89
CA LEU A 173 -18.19 -8.49 6.73
C LEU A 173 -16.84 -7.91 6.29
N GLY A 174 -16.69 -7.65 4.97
CA GLY A 174 -15.46 -7.05 4.45
C GLY A 174 -15.73 -5.99 3.39
N TYR A 175 -14.92 -4.92 3.41
CA TYR A 175 -15.04 -3.76 2.52
C TYR A 175 -13.67 -3.28 2.06
N THR A 176 -13.55 -2.99 0.76
CA THR A 176 -12.35 -2.37 0.18
C THR A 176 -12.36 -0.85 0.37
N ASN A 177 -11.25 -0.19 0.01
CA ASN A 177 -11.16 1.27 0.11
C ASN A 177 -12.14 1.98 -0.83
N ALA A 178 -12.84 2.97 -0.31
CA ALA A 178 -13.80 3.74 -1.10
C ALA A 178 -13.13 4.67 -2.13
N ASN A 179 -11.84 5.00 -1.94
CA ASN A 179 -11.08 5.93 -2.78
C ASN A 179 -10.35 5.28 -3.96
N ASN A 180 -10.54 3.98 -4.20
CA ASN A 180 -9.84 3.21 -5.24
C ASN A 180 -9.78 3.90 -6.62
N LYS A 181 -10.87 4.55 -7.04
CA LYS A 181 -10.93 5.25 -8.33
C LYS A 181 -9.92 6.38 -8.48
N ALA A 182 -9.58 7.05 -7.40
CA ALA A 182 -8.68 8.19 -7.43
C ALA A 182 -7.22 7.78 -7.74
N TRP A 183 -6.86 6.53 -7.43
CA TRP A 183 -5.47 6.08 -7.53
C TRP A 183 -5.16 5.27 -8.78
N MET A 184 -6.18 4.67 -9.41
CA MET A 184 -5.98 3.63 -10.40
C MET A 184 -6.59 3.97 -11.76
N ASN A 185 -6.01 3.40 -12.81
CA ASN A 185 -6.58 3.44 -14.15
C ASN A 185 -7.86 2.61 -14.19
N GLU A 186 -8.88 3.10 -14.89
CA GLU A 186 -10.21 2.49 -14.99
C GLU A 186 -10.18 1.04 -15.48
N ASN A 187 -9.24 0.67 -16.36
CA ASN A 187 -9.13 -0.71 -16.85
C ASN A 187 -8.82 -1.73 -15.74
N LEU A 188 -8.25 -1.31 -14.60
CA LEU A 188 -7.92 -2.20 -13.48
C LEU A 188 -9.16 -2.55 -12.65
N TRP A 189 -10.16 -1.66 -12.61
CA TRP A 189 -11.41 -1.83 -11.87
C TRP A 189 -12.65 -1.70 -12.76
N SER A 190 -12.51 -1.88 -14.08
CA SER A 190 -13.61 -1.74 -15.04
C SER A 190 -14.81 -2.62 -14.65
N GLY A 191 -16.01 -2.11 -14.86
CA GLY A 191 -17.24 -2.81 -14.45
C GLY A 191 -17.58 -2.72 -12.97
N MET A 192 -16.81 -1.95 -12.17
CA MET A 192 -17.09 -1.70 -10.75
C MET A 192 -17.28 -0.21 -10.44
N THR A 193 -17.92 0.06 -9.33
CA THR A 193 -17.90 1.34 -8.61
C THR A 193 -17.69 1.06 -7.14
N PHE A 194 -17.23 2.07 -6.36
CA PHE A 194 -16.94 1.90 -4.94
C PHE A 194 -17.84 2.84 -4.14
N GLU A 195 -18.57 2.29 -3.19
CA GLU A 195 -19.45 3.05 -2.31
C GLU A 195 -18.73 3.50 -1.05
N SER A 196 -19.15 4.64 -0.49
CA SER A 196 -18.63 5.15 0.78
C SER A 196 -19.00 4.24 1.94
N LEU A 197 -18.05 4.03 2.89
CA LEU A 197 -18.18 3.05 3.95
C LEU A 197 -19.18 3.46 5.04
N ILE A 198 -19.14 4.71 5.47
CA ILE A 198 -19.81 5.13 6.72
C ILE A 198 -21.31 4.80 6.76
N PRO A 199 -22.15 5.21 5.78
CA PRO A 199 -23.56 4.82 5.84
C PRO A 199 -23.81 3.35 5.50
N LEU A 200 -23.00 2.78 4.60
CA LEU A 200 -23.20 1.45 4.05
C LEU A 200 -22.95 0.36 5.11
N VAL A 201 -21.83 0.44 5.85
CA VAL A 201 -21.43 -0.60 6.81
C VAL A 201 -22.49 -0.79 7.88
N GLN A 202 -23.05 0.30 8.46
CA GLN A 202 -24.10 0.18 9.47
C GLN A 202 -25.39 -0.44 8.92
N GLN A 203 -25.80 -0.05 7.70
CA GLN A 203 -26.99 -0.62 7.06
C GLN A 203 -26.84 -2.13 6.83
N ASP A 204 -25.67 -2.58 6.37
CA ASP A 204 -25.39 -3.99 6.17
C ASP A 204 -25.33 -4.76 7.48
N VAL A 205 -24.70 -4.19 8.53
CA VAL A 205 -24.66 -4.79 9.87
C VAL A 205 -26.08 -4.97 10.41
N ASP A 206 -26.92 -3.93 10.38
CA ASP A 206 -28.31 -4.00 10.90
C ASP A 206 -29.12 -5.08 10.16
N ARG A 207 -29.01 -5.10 8.84
CA ARG A 207 -29.68 -6.09 7.98
C ARG A 207 -29.23 -7.52 8.25
N LEU A 208 -27.92 -7.74 8.25
CA LEU A 208 -27.34 -9.07 8.38
C LEU A 208 -27.44 -9.63 9.79
N VAL A 209 -27.30 -8.80 10.83
CA VAL A 209 -27.54 -9.22 12.22
C VAL A 209 -28.99 -9.68 12.41
N ALA A 210 -29.95 -8.98 11.80
CA ALA A 210 -31.38 -9.39 11.86
C ALA A 210 -31.62 -10.73 11.13
N GLN A 211 -30.91 -10.97 10.03
CA GLN A 211 -31.03 -12.15 9.17
C GLN A 211 -30.31 -13.36 9.77
N GLU A 212 -29.02 -13.25 10.07
CA GLU A 212 -28.12 -14.34 10.43
C GLU A 212 -28.09 -14.60 11.97
N LYS A 213 -28.48 -13.61 12.77
CA LYS A 213 -28.53 -13.68 14.26
C LYS A 213 -27.21 -14.14 14.90
N PRO A 214 -26.07 -13.55 14.52
CA PRO A 214 -24.77 -13.95 15.03
C PRO A 214 -24.63 -13.60 16.52
N GLN A 215 -23.75 -14.31 17.21
CA GLN A 215 -23.32 -13.94 18.56
C GLN A 215 -22.13 -12.98 18.53
N VAL A 216 -21.31 -13.03 17.48
CA VAL A 216 -20.16 -12.14 17.28
C VAL A 216 -20.20 -11.54 15.88
N VAL A 217 -19.92 -10.24 15.77
CA VAL A 217 -19.86 -9.50 14.51
C VAL A 217 -18.47 -8.88 14.34
N ILE A 218 -17.83 -9.20 13.22
CA ILE A 218 -16.52 -8.68 12.82
C ILE A 218 -16.70 -7.90 11.53
N VAL A 219 -16.20 -6.68 11.51
CA VAL A 219 -16.11 -5.85 10.30
C VAL A 219 -14.65 -5.64 9.96
N SER A 220 -14.24 -6.00 8.75
CA SER A 220 -12.90 -5.80 8.24
C SER A 220 -12.95 -4.81 7.09
N VAL A 221 -12.24 -3.70 7.21
CA VAL A 221 -12.20 -2.64 6.21
C VAL A 221 -10.78 -2.38 5.75
N HIS A 222 -10.58 -2.30 4.44
CA HIS A 222 -9.31 -1.79 3.91
C HIS A 222 -9.36 -0.26 3.87
N SER A 223 -9.19 0.36 5.02
CA SER A 223 -9.23 1.81 5.21
C SER A 223 -8.31 2.17 6.39
N GLY A 224 -7.60 3.28 6.28
CA GLY A 224 -6.71 3.76 7.32
C GLY A 224 -7.44 4.12 8.61
N THR A 225 -6.69 4.21 9.69
CA THR A 225 -7.23 4.56 11.01
C THR A 225 -7.89 5.94 11.00
N GLY A 226 -7.24 6.94 10.39
CA GLY A 226 -7.76 8.31 10.28
C GLY A 226 -7.86 9.06 11.61
N GLU A 227 -8.42 10.27 11.56
CA GLU A 227 -8.60 11.14 12.72
C GLU A 227 -10.03 11.06 13.32
N GLY A 228 -10.97 10.42 12.64
CA GLY A 228 -12.36 10.28 13.08
C GLY A 228 -13.19 11.55 12.92
N ASP A 229 -12.83 12.41 11.97
CA ASP A 229 -13.50 13.69 11.68
C ASP A 229 -14.28 13.71 10.34
N GLY A 230 -14.31 12.57 9.63
CA GLY A 230 -15.03 12.36 8.38
C GLY A 230 -14.43 13.08 7.16
N THR A 231 -13.21 13.61 7.28
CA THR A 231 -12.62 14.47 6.23
C THR A 231 -11.85 13.67 5.17
N VAL A 232 -11.35 12.47 5.49
CA VAL A 232 -10.49 11.67 4.63
C VAL A 232 -11.20 10.38 4.21
N LEU A 233 -11.53 10.26 2.92
CA LEU A 233 -12.28 9.12 2.39
C LEU A 233 -11.51 7.80 2.46
N GLU A 234 -10.18 7.85 2.39
CA GLU A 234 -9.30 6.67 2.43
C GLU A 234 -9.05 6.15 3.85
N ASP A 235 -9.25 7.00 4.89
CA ASP A 235 -8.89 6.73 6.28
C ASP A 235 -10.11 6.90 7.20
N GLN A 236 -11.08 5.99 7.12
CA GLN A 236 -12.37 6.07 7.83
C GLN A 236 -12.46 5.15 9.07
N GLY A 237 -11.34 4.59 9.54
CA GLY A 237 -11.34 3.63 10.64
C GLY A 237 -11.91 4.15 11.95
N LEU A 238 -11.46 5.34 12.42
CA LEU A 238 -11.99 5.95 13.63
C LEU A 238 -13.41 6.51 13.44
N ASP A 239 -13.81 6.93 12.24
CA ASP A 239 -15.18 7.31 11.95
C ASP A 239 -16.15 6.13 12.13
N LEU A 240 -15.75 4.94 11.61
CA LEU A 240 -16.50 3.71 11.80
C LEU A 240 -16.49 3.26 13.27
N PHE A 241 -15.34 3.30 13.94
CA PHE A 241 -15.24 2.95 15.36
C PHE A 241 -16.18 3.78 16.25
N ASN A 242 -16.27 5.08 15.97
CA ASN A 242 -17.10 6.02 16.72
C ASN A 242 -18.60 5.92 16.40
N SER A 243 -18.97 5.44 15.20
CA SER A 243 -20.35 5.44 14.72
C SER A 243 -21.04 4.09 14.71
N LEU A 244 -20.29 2.97 14.53
CA LEU A 244 -20.86 1.63 14.41
C LEU A 244 -21.48 1.13 15.72
N ARG A 245 -22.58 0.40 15.55
CA ARG A 245 -23.29 -0.31 16.60
C ARG A 245 -23.49 -1.77 16.24
N GLY A 246 -23.45 -2.65 17.24
CA GLY A 246 -23.64 -4.09 17.02
C GLY A 246 -22.44 -4.79 16.38
N VAL A 247 -21.26 -4.16 16.36
CA VAL A 247 -19.99 -4.70 15.90
C VAL A 247 -19.09 -4.92 17.10
N ASP A 248 -18.50 -6.11 17.25
CA ASP A 248 -17.59 -6.45 18.33
C ASP A 248 -16.13 -6.14 18.00
N VAL A 249 -15.72 -6.43 16.73
CA VAL A 249 -14.35 -6.24 16.27
C VAL A 249 -14.35 -5.48 14.94
N LEU A 250 -13.64 -4.38 14.90
CA LEU A 250 -13.33 -3.62 13.68
C LEU A 250 -11.84 -3.82 13.36
N VAL A 251 -11.55 -4.25 12.14
CA VAL A 251 -10.17 -4.37 11.62
C VAL A 251 -9.97 -3.32 10.55
N CYS A 252 -8.94 -2.50 10.72
CA CYS A 252 -8.50 -1.46 9.78
C CYS A 252 -7.12 -1.78 9.20
N SER A 253 -6.71 -1.04 8.16
CA SER A 253 -5.49 -1.29 7.40
C SER A 253 -5.05 -0.03 6.62
N HIS A 254 -4.39 -0.17 5.47
CA HIS A 254 -4.10 0.88 4.48
C HIS A 254 -3.03 1.93 4.88
N ASP A 255 -3.14 2.55 6.04
CA ASP A 255 -2.21 3.61 6.50
C ASP A 255 -0.86 3.08 7.02
N HIS A 256 -0.68 1.76 7.07
CA HIS A 256 0.51 1.06 7.55
C HIS A 256 0.90 1.39 9.00
N SER A 257 0.01 2.01 9.76
CA SER A 257 0.27 2.50 11.12
C SER A 257 -0.32 1.56 12.15
N PRO A 258 0.50 0.86 12.96
CA PRO A 258 -0.05 -0.03 13.97
C PRO A 258 -0.85 0.77 15.00
N TYR A 259 -2.10 0.39 15.18
CA TYR A 259 -3.01 1.04 16.10
C TYR A 259 -3.97 0.05 16.76
N VAL A 260 -4.24 0.24 18.03
CA VAL A 260 -5.20 -0.55 18.79
C VAL A 260 -5.93 0.32 19.78
N THR A 261 -7.25 0.20 19.82
CA THR A 261 -8.11 0.85 20.80
C THR A 261 -9.35 -0.01 21.06
N GLY A 262 -10.14 0.35 22.06
CA GLY A 262 -11.39 -0.34 22.36
C GLY A 262 -12.17 0.33 23.48
N ASN A 263 -13.44 -0.04 23.53
CA ASN A 263 -14.35 0.28 24.62
C ASN A 263 -15.20 -0.97 24.95
N ASP A 264 -16.21 -0.83 25.81
CA ASP A 264 -17.04 -1.96 26.22
C ASP A 264 -17.86 -2.60 25.09
N ASN A 265 -18.02 -1.93 23.95
CA ASN A 265 -18.87 -2.35 22.84
C ASN A 265 -18.14 -2.80 21.60
N ILE A 266 -16.93 -2.27 21.32
CA ILE A 266 -16.17 -2.51 20.10
C ILE A 266 -14.68 -2.35 20.35
N ILE A 267 -13.88 -3.19 19.70
CA ILE A 267 -12.42 -3.04 19.60
C ILE A 267 -12.00 -2.77 18.17
N LEU A 268 -10.93 -1.99 17.98
CA LEU A 268 -10.30 -1.70 16.70
C LEU A 268 -8.87 -2.24 16.70
N LEU A 269 -8.49 -2.90 15.60
CA LEU A 269 -7.17 -3.47 15.36
C LEU A 269 -6.64 -3.01 14.00
N ASN A 270 -5.43 -2.43 13.97
CA ASN A 270 -4.62 -2.21 12.78
C ASN A 270 -3.20 -2.70 13.09
N THR A 271 -2.69 -3.66 12.34
CA THR A 271 -1.42 -4.35 12.64
C THR A 271 -0.19 -3.62 12.08
N GLY A 272 -0.39 -2.53 11.35
CA GLY A 272 0.66 -1.86 10.58
C GLY A 272 0.88 -2.55 9.24
N SER A 273 2.11 -2.85 8.85
CA SER A 273 2.38 -3.46 7.55
C SER A 273 3.51 -4.50 7.59
N LYS A 274 3.64 -5.25 6.48
CA LYS A 274 4.74 -6.20 6.23
C LYS A 274 4.96 -7.18 7.39
N ALA A 275 3.85 -7.74 7.89
CA ALA A 275 3.86 -8.71 8.99
C ALA A 275 4.62 -8.19 10.23
N SER A 276 4.51 -6.89 10.55
CA SER A 276 5.20 -6.30 11.70
C SER A 276 4.58 -6.71 13.04
N ASN A 277 3.27 -6.88 13.05
CA ASN A 277 2.52 -7.35 14.21
C ASN A 277 1.44 -8.34 13.77
N LEU A 278 0.99 -9.15 14.72
CA LEU A 278 -0.25 -9.92 14.66
C LEU A 278 -1.27 -9.24 15.58
N GLY A 279 -2.43 -8.88 15.06
CA GLY A 279 -3.52 -8.36 15.88
C GLY A 279 -4.17 -9.49 16.65
N HIS A 280 -4.56 -9.26 17.89
CA HIS A 280 -5.23 -10.23 18.74
C HIS A 280 -6.39 -9.58 19.48
N GLY A 281 -7.61 -9.90 19.04
CA GLY A 281 -8.85 -9.59 19.72
C GLY A 281 -9.36 -10.80 20.49
N GLU A 282 -9.83 -10.60 21.73
CA GLU A 282 -10.54 -11.61 22.51
C GLU A 282 -11.97 -11.16 22.71
N VAL A 283 -12.94 -11.97 22.27
CA VAL A 283 -14.38 -11.75 22.45
C VAL A 283 -14.92 -12.85 23.33
N THR A 284 -15.19 -12.54 24.59
CA THR A 284 -15.81 -13.49 25.53
C THR A 284 -17.31 -13.22 25.61
N VAL A 285 -18.12 -14.23 25.33
CA VAL A 285 -19.58 -14.16 25.27
C VAL A 285 -20.18 -15.09 26.33
N GLU A 286 -21.04 -14.54 27.17
CA GLU A 286 -21.84 -15.33 28.14
C GLU A 286 -23.24 -15.56 27.57
N ILE A 287 -23.67 -16.82 27.53
CA ILE A 287 -24.98 -17.24 27.03
C ILE A 287 -25.79 -17.87 28.16
N LYS A 288 -27.02 -17.37 28.34
CA LYS A 288 -28.03 -17.92 29.28
C LYS A 288 -29.39 -17.96 28.60
N GLY A 289 -30.06 -19.10 28.71
CA GLY A 289 -31.36 -19.33 28.07
C GLY A 289 -31.29 -19.18 26.54
N GLY A 290 -30.16 -19.54 25.92
CA GLY A 290 -29.91 -19.43 24.50
C GLY A 290 -29.73 -17.97 23.99
N LYS A 291 -29.53 -17.01 24.89
CA LYS A 291 -29.33 -15.58 24.55
C LYS A 291 -27.99 -15.08 25.09
N VAL A 292 -27.36 -14.18 24.35
CA VAL A 292 -26.20 -13.43 24.82
C VAL A 292 -26.66 -12.50 25.96
N VAL A 293 -26.06 -12.64 27.13
CA VAL A 293 -26.35 -11.82 28.31
C VAL A 293 -25.23 -10.82 28.63
N SER A 294 -23.99 -11.14 28.25
CA SER A 294 -22.87 -10.20 28.35
C SER A 294 -21.79 -10.52 27.32
N LYS A 295 -21.00 -9.49 26.98
CA LYS A 295 -19.76 -9.60 26.22
C LYS A 295 -18.63 -8.87 26.93
N SER A 296 -17.40 -9.37 26.78
CA SER A 296 -16.18 -8.70 27.22
C SER A 296 -15.17 -8.75 26.10
N LEU A 297 -14.59 -7.59 25.78
CA LEU A 297 -13.69 -7.40 24.65
C LEU A 297 -12.30 -7.01 25.14
N LYS A 298 -11.26 -7.56 24.51
CA LYS A 298 -9.88 -7.14 24.71
C LYS A 298 -9.16 -7.10 23.37
N SER A 299 -8.20 -6.20 23.23
CA SER A 299 -7.38 -6.06 22.03
C SER A 299 -5.92 -5.84 22.38
N SER A 300 -5.03 -6.38 21.54
CA SER A 300 -3.59 -6.20 21.66
C SER A 300 -2.91 -6.41 20.30
N LEU A 301 -1.68 -5.90 20.17
CA LEU A 301 -0.78 -6.22 19.08
C LEU A 301 0.37 -7.08 19.61
N ILE A 302 0.66 -8.17 18.90
CA ILE A 302 1.79 -9.06 19.19
C ILE A 302 2.90 -8.76 18.17
N PRO A 303 4.02 -8.14 18.59
CA PRO A 303 5.14 -7.88 17.68
C PRO A 303 5.68 -9.19 17.11
N VAL A 304 5.83 -9.24 15.78
CA VAL A 304 6.33 -10.42 15.08
C VAL A 304 7.85 -10.39 15.02
N ASP A 305 8.48 -11.34 15.68
CA ASP A 305 9.93 -11.55 15.60
C ASP A 305 10.27 -12.31 14.31
N ARG A 306 11.00 -11.66 13.41
CA ARG A 306 11.46 -12.26 12.13
C ARG A 306 12.31 -13.52 12.27
N GLN A 307 12.87 -13.78 13.46
CA GLN A 307 13.66 -14.99 13.74
C GLN A 307 12.78 -16.19 14.07
N LYS A 308 11.50 -15.97 14.35
CA LYS A 308 10.51 -17.01 14.63
C LYS A 308 9.77 -17.33 13.32
N ALA A 309 10.17 -18.38 12.65
CA ALA A 309 9.49 -18.83 11.44
C ALA A 309 9.06 -20.27 11.60
N ASP A 310 7.94 -20.64 10.98
CA ASP A 310 7.48 -22.01 10.90
C ASP A 310 8.38 -22.84 9.95
N PRO A 311 9.16 -23.80 10.46
CA PRO A 311 10.06 -24.61 9.63
C PRO A 311 9.32 -25.49 8.61
N ALA A 312 8.14 -26.02 8.98
CA ALA A 312 7.36 -26.88 8.10
C ALA A 312 6.77 -26.08 6.93
N MET A 313 6.29 -24.86 7.20
CA MET A 313 5.81 -23.94 6.17
C MET A 313 6.96 -23.55 5.21
N ARG A 314 8.16 -23.27 5.75
CA ARG A 314 9.37 -22.99 4.94
C ARG A 314 9.72 -24.14 4.01
N GLU A 315 9.72 -25.37 4.51
CA GLU A 315 10.00 -26.56 3.72
C GLU A 315 8.94 -26.78 2.63
N HIS A 316 7.66 -26.61 2.98
CA HIS A 316 6.54 -26.81 2.07
C HIS A 316 6.60 -25.86 0.86
N PHE A 317 6.94 -24.58 1.07
CA PHE A 317 6.98 -23.55 0.04
C PHE A 317 8.40 -23.26 -0.48
N LEU A 318 9.39 -24.10 -0.16
CA LEU A 318 10.76 -23.95 -0.65
C LEU A 318 10.88 -23.94 -2.19
N PRO A 319 10.13 -24.77 -2.95
CA PRO A 319 10.14 -24.70 -4.42
C PRO A 319 9.69 -23.35 -4.95
N ASP A 320 8.63 -22.77 -4.36
CA ASP A 320 8.10 -21.46 -4.74
C ASP A 320 9.11 -20.33 -4.46
N TYR A 321 9.73 -20.35 -3.27
CA TYR A 321 10.81 -19.42 -2.92
C TYR A 321 11.97 -19.50 -3.91
N ASN A 322 12.40 -20.70 -4.28
CA ASN A 322 13.50 -20.89 -5.22
C ASN A 322 13.16 -20.38 -6.63
N ALA A 323 11.93 -20.56 -7.09
CA ALA A 323 11.47 -20.02 -8.37
C ALA A 323 11.51 -18.48 -8.38
N VAL A 324 10.97 -17.84 -7.32
CA VAL A 324 11.02 -16.37 -7.17
C VAL A 324 12.47 -15.90 -7.06
N LYS A 325 13.31 -16.59 -6.30
CA LYS A 325 14.73 -16.23 -6.16
C LYS A 325 15.46 -16.27 -7.50
N ALA A 326 15.25 -17.31 -8.30
CA ALA A 326 15.85 -17.42 -9.64
C ALA A 326 15.41 -16.26 -10.55
N PHE A 327 14.12 -15.92 -10.51
CA PHE A 327 13.57 -14.75 -11.21
C PHE A 327 14.20 -13.44 -10.73
N THR A 328 14.28 -13.25 -9.43
CA THR A 328 14.81 -12.04 -8.77
C THR A 328 16.27 -11.78 -9.10
N LEU A 329 17.06 -12.85 -9.24
CA LEU A 329 18.49 -12.79 -9.55
C LEU A 329 18.79 -12.73 -11.06
N ARG A 330 17.77 -12.77 -11.93
CA ARG A 330 17.98 -12.67 -13.39
C ARG A 330 18.58 -11.32 -13.77
N GLU A 331 19.52 -11.34 -14.69
CA GLU A 331 20.11 -10.15 -15.28
C GLU A 331 19.08 -9.41 -16.15
N VAL A 332 19.02 -8.08 -16.01
CA VAL A 332 18.08 -7.20 -16.70
C VAL A 332 18.76 -6.11 -17.53
N GLY A 333 20.04 -5.89 -17.33
CA GLY A 333 20.87 -4.92 -18.05
C GLY A 333 22.15 -4.59 -17.30
N GLU A 334 22.79 -3.49 -17.67
CA GLU A 334 24.02 -3.03 -17.04
C GLU A 334 23.93 -1.55 -16.67
N LEU A 335 24.64 -1.17 -15.60
CA LEU A 335 24.84 0.22 -15.19
C LEU A 335 26.29 0.60 -15.43
N LYS A 336 26.53 1.68 -16.17
CA LYS A 336 27.88 2.10 -16.60
C LYS A 336 28.75 2.63 -15.45
N ARG A 337 28.14 3.26 -14.44
CA ARG A 337 28.81 3.74 -13.24
C ARG A 337 27.88 3.61 -12.02
N ASP A 338 28.45 3.65 -10.81
CA ASP A 338 27.68 3.66 -9.57
C ASP A 338 26.61 4.76 -9.58
N MET A 339 25.40 4.42 -9.17
CA MET A 339 24.29 5.35 -8.97
C MET A 339 24.11 5.56 -7.47
N VAL A 340 24.54 6.72 -6.99
CA VAL A 340 24.50 7.10 -5.58
C VAL A 340 23.24 7.92 -5.33
N PHE A 341 22.36 7.43 -4.47
CA PHE A 341 21.02 8.03 -4.31
C PHE A 341 21.04 9.31 -3.48
N SER A 342 22.00 9.44 -2.54
CA SER A 342 22.22 10.66 -1.75
C SER A 342 22.50 11.88 -2.63
N ASP A 343 23.04 11.72 -3.85
CA ASP A 343 23.31 12.82 -4.78
C ASP A 343 22.02 13.57 -5.18
N ALA A 344 20.88 12.88 -5.18
CA ALA A 344 19.59 13.46 -5.57
C ALA A 344 19.11 14.59 -4.63
N PHE A 345 19.62 14.63 -3.41
CA PHE A 345 19.27 15.69 -2.46
C PHE A 345 20.12 16.96 -2.59
N LEU A 346 21.17 16.88 -3.40
CA LEU A 346 22.19 17.94 -3.53
C LEU A 346 22.13 18.65 -4.90
N GLY A 347 21.37 18.09 -5.84
CA GLY A 347 21.26 18.60 -7.21
C GLY A 347 20.75 17.55 -8.18
N MET A 348 20.99 17.77 -9.48
CA MET A 348 20.71 16.74 -10.49
C MET A 348 21.57 15.50 -10.23
N SER A 349 20.97 14.34 -10.33
CA SER A 349 21.65 13.05 -10.10
C SER A 349 21.26 12.02 -11.16
N ASP A 350 22.12 11.03 -11.39
CA ASP A 350 21.80 9.92 -12.30
C ASP A 350 20.53 9.18 -11.86
N TYR A 351 20.27 9.12 -10.55
CA TYR A 351 19.09 8.48 -9.99
C TYR A 351 17.79 9.17 -10.43
N THR A 352 17.64 10.46 -10.16
CA THR A 352 16.44 11.20 -10.59
C THR A 352 16.39 11.37 -12.10
N ASN A 353 17.55 11.53 -12.77
CA ASN A 353 17.64 11.62 -14.22
C ASN A 353 17.10 10.36 -14.92
N LEU A 354 17.37 9.16 -14.38
CA LEU A 354 16.80 7.91 -14.90
C LEU A 354 15.26 7.94 -14.84
N ILE A 355 14.70 8.32 -13.70
CA ILE A 355 13.25 8.41 -13.51
C ILE A 355 12.65 9.41 -14.50
N HIS A 356 13.20 10.62 -14.57
CA HIS A 356 12.74 11.66 -15.50
C HIS A 356 12.86 11.24 -16.98
N THR A 357 13.99 10.60 -17.35
CA THR A 357 14.20 10.12 -18.72
C THR A 357 13.14 9.09 -19.11
N VAL A 358 12.83 8.17 -18.21
CA VAL A 358 11.79 7.16 -18.44
C VAL A 358 10.42 7.81 -18.56
N CYS A 359 10.04 8.68 -17.62
CA CYS A 359 8.72 9.33 -17.62
C CYS A 359 8.50 10.22 -18.86
N LEU A 360 9.51 11.00 -19.27
CA LEU A 360 9.43 11.82 -20.48
C LEU A 360 9.48 10.97 -21.75
N GLY A 361 10.27 9.91 -21.76
CA GLY A 361 10.47 9.06 -22.95
C GLY A 361 9.29 8.15 -23.30
N CYS A 362 8.46 7.77 -22.32
CA CYS A 362 7.32 6.89 -22.53
C CYS A 362 5.97 7.62 -22.63
N SER A 363 5.94 8.93 -22.43
CA SER A 363 4.69 9.70 -22.34
C SER A 363 4.73 10.99 -23.18
N PRO A 364 3.58 11.65 -23.45
CA PRO A 364 3.51 12.93 -24.13
C PRO A 364 3.83 14.13 -23.21
N ALA A 365 4.46 13.90 -22.07
CA ALA A 365 4.79 14.95 -21.12
C ALA A 365 5.94 15.83 -21.61
N GLN A 366 5.82 17.13 -21.36
CA GLN A 366 6.84 18.12 -21.62
C GLN A 366 7.71 18.37 -20.37
N ILE A 367 7.14 18.13 -19.20
CA ILE A 367 7.76 18.30 -17.88
C ILE A 367 7.56 17.00 -17.10
N SER A 368 8.58 16.59 -16.35
CA SER A 368 8.49 15.48 -15.41
C SER A 368 8.81 15.95 -14.01
N ILE A 369 7.99 15.55 -13.04
CA ILE A 369 8.17 15.80 -11.61
C ILE A 369 8.45 14.48 -10.91
N ALA A 370 9.54 14.39 -10.15
CA ALA A 370 9.90 13.20 -9.40
C ALA A 370 10.71 13.53 -8.14
N ALA A 371 10.49 12.73 -7.10
CA ALA A 371 11.21 12.80 -5.83
C ALA A 371 12.19 11.63 -5.68
N PRO A 372 13.29 11.79 -4.91
CA PRO A 372 14.14 10.69 -4.51
C PRO A 372 13.44 9.83 -3.44
N LEU A 373 13.11 8.58 -3.80
CA LEU A 373 12.31 7.68 -2.97
C LEU A 373 13.13 6.90 -1.93
N THR A 374 14.45 6.88 -2.09
CA THR A 374 15.40 6.21 -1.21
C THR A 374 16.53 7.18 -0.86
N GLN A 375 16.87 7.29 0.42
CA GLN A 375 17.83 8.30 0.89
C GLN A 375 19.28 7.82 0.76
N ASN A 376 19.58 6.64 1.26
CA ASN A 376 20.93 6.13 1.40
C ASN A 376 21.04 4.72 0.79
N ALA A 377 21.16 4.68 -0.53
CA ALA A 377 21.43 3.47 -1.27
C ALA A 377 22.38 3.77 -2.43
N THR A 378 23.07 2.74 -2.90
CA THR A 378 23.90 2.79 -4.10
C THR A 378 23.65 1.55 -4.91
N VAL A 379 23.25 1.70 -6.15
CA VAL A 379 23.27 0.63 -7.14
C VAL A 379 24.64 0.66 -7.82
N LYS A 380 25.38 -0.45 -7.72
CA LYS A 380 26.75 -0.52 -8.23
C LYS A 380 26.80 -0.65 -9.76
N ALA A 381 27.86 -0.12 -10.35
CA ALA A 381 28.17 -0.33 -11.75
C ALA A 381 28.34 -1.82 -12.09
N GLY A 382 27.98 -2.18 -13.30
CA GLY A 382 27.99 -3.56 -13.79
C GLY A 382 26.58 -4.12 -13.97
N LYS A 383 26.46 -5.44 -13.83
CA LYS A 383 25.19 -6.13 -14.07
C LYS A 383 24.11 -5.72 -13.10
N LEU A 384 22.95 -5.39 -13.66
CA LEU A 384 21.73 -5.17 -12.92
C LEU A 384 20.90 -6.45 -12.90
N ILE A 385 20.41 -6.81 -11.73
CA ILE A 385 19.45 -7.91 -11.55
C ILE A 385 18.04 -7.34 -11.30
N TYR A 386 17.02 -8.17 -11.46
CA TYR A 386 15.64 -7.69 -11.30
C TYR A 386 15.38 -7.07 -9.92
N ASN A 387 16.06 -7.57 -8.87
CA ASN A 387 15.97 -6.98 -7.53
C ASN A 387 16.36 -5.49 -7.46
N ASP A 388 17.27 -5.04 -8.33
CA ASP A 388 17.71 -3.65 -8.33
C ASP A 388 16.59 -2.69 -8.72
N MET A 389 15.53 -3.19 -9.41
CA MET A 389 14.35 -2.40 -9.75
C MET A 389 13.61 -1.92 -8.50
N PHE A 390 13.54 -2.74 -7.45
CA PHE A 390 12.94 -2.35 -6.16
C PHE A 390 13.83 -1.36 -5.38
N THR A 391 15.13 -1.40 -5.59
CA THR A 391 16.05 -0.39 -5.04
C THR A 391 15.92 0.93 -5.79
N LEU A 392 15.87 0.88 -7.13
CA LEU A 392 15.70 2.04 -8.01
C LEU A 392 14.34 2.72 -7.84
N TYR A 393 13.26 1.92 -7.64
CA TYR A 393 11.93 2.47 -7.47
C TYR A 393 11.09 1.60 -6.52
N ARG A 394 11.05 1.97 -5.24
CA ARG A 394 10.52 1.12 -4.17
C ARG A 394 9.00 1.13 -4.01
N TYR A 395 8.32 2.18 -4.50
CA TYR A 395 6.87 2.32 -4.38
C TYR A 395 6.14 1.90 -5.65
N GLU A 396 4.91 1.45 -5.50
CA GLU A 396 4.03 1.05 -6.59
C GLU A 396 3.20 2.24 -7.08
N ASN A 397 3.86 3.25 -7.65
CA ASN A 397 3.18 4.42 -8.21
C ASN A 397 3.01 4.27 -9.72
N GLN A 398 1.79 4.44 -10.20
CA GLN A 398 1.52 4.60 -11.63
C GLN A 398 2.01 5.97 -12.13
N LEU A 399 2.35 6.05 -13.41
CA LEU A 399 2.69 7.30 -14.05
C LEU A 399 1.43 7.97 -14.61
N PHE A 400 1.12 9.17 -14.12
CA PHE A 400 0.06 10.02 -14.65
C PHE A 400 0.66 11.20 -15.43
N VAL A 401 -0.02 11.60 -16.50
CA VAL A 401 0.26 12.85 -17.21
C VAL A 401 -0.92 13.79 -16.99
N VAL A 402 -0.65 14.95 -16.38
CA VAL A 402 -1.67 15.91 -15.93
C VAL A 402 -1.42 17.28 -16.58
N LYS A 403 -2.47 17.97 -17.00
CA LYS A 403 -2.40 19.36 -17.45
C LYS A 403 -2.17 20.30 -16.27
N MET A 404 -1.11 21.08 -16.33
CA MET A 404 -0.81 22.15 -15.36
C MET A 404 -0.40 23.42 -16.10
N THR A 405 -0.78 24.59 -15.57
CA THR A 405 -0.25 25.86 -16.04
C THR A 405 1.20 26.03 -15.60
N GLY A 406 1.97 26.88 -16.27
CA GLY A 406 3.34 27.18 -15.86
C GLY A 406 3.40 27.74 -14.43
N ARG A 407 2.40 28.50 -14.02
CA ARG A 407 2.26 29.01 -12.65
C ARG A 407 2.06 27.86 -11.65
N GLU A 408 1.16 26.94 -11.93
CA GLU A 408 0.94 25.76 -11.09
C GLU A 408 2.19 24.89 -10.96
N VAL A 409 2.98 24.73 -12.05
CA VAL A 409 4.27 24.02 -12.02
C VAL A 409 5.26 24.74 -11.09
N LYS A 410 5.38 26.08 -11.22
CA LYS A 410 6.26 26.88 -10.36
C LYS A 410 5.83 26.76 -8.90
N ASP A 411 4.55 26.94 -8.62
CA ASP A 411 4.01 26.95 -7.25
C ASP A 411 4.11 25.55 -6.60
N PHE A 412 3.95 24.48 -7.39
CA PHE A 412 4.25 23.10 -6.97
C PHE A 412 5.71 22.95 -6.50
N LEU A 413 6.66 23.44 -7.32
CA LEU A 413 8.09 23.39 -6.99
C LEU A 413 8.42 24.26 -5.76
N GLU A 414 7.86 25.46 -5.65
CA GLU A 414 8.03 26.33 -4.47
C GLU A 414 7.64 25.59 -3.18
N PHE A 415 6.49 24.90 -3.20
CA PHE A 415 6.03 24.09 -2.06
C PHE A 415 6.99 22.93 -1.78
N SER A 416 7.39 22.17 -2.80
CA SER A 416 8.31 21.04 -2.64
C SER A 416 9.65 21.47 -2.04
N TYR A 417 10.25 22.53 -2.58
CA TYR A 417 11.49 23.08 -2.04
C TYR A 417 11.30 23.77 -0.67
N GLY A 418 10.08 24.20 -0.33
CA GLY A 418 9.74 24.65 1.02
C GLY A 418 9.91 23.55 2.09
N LEU A 419 9.56 22.31 1.74
CA LEU A 419 9.78 21.14 2.59
C LEU A 419 11.26 20.73 2.64
N TRP A 420 11.96 20.87 1.50
CA TRP A 420 13.28 20.29 1.28
C TRP A 420 14.42 21.12 1.87
N ILE A 421 14.36 22.48 1.72
CA ILE A 421 15.46 23.36 2.09
C ILE A 421 15.04 24.47 3.07
N LYS A 422 16.03 24.97 3.81
CA LYS A 422 15.93 26.17 4.64
C LYS A 422 16.37 27.43 3.87
N THR A 423 15.99 28.59 4.37
CA THR A 423 16.56 29.86 3.91
C THR A 423 17.92 30.05 4.58
N MET A 424 18.96 30.34 3.78
CA MET A 424 20.29 30.66 4.28
C MET A 424 20.44 32.17 4.46
N GLU A 425 20.87 32.61 5.62
CA GLU A 425 21.16 34.01 5.95
C GLU A 425 22.67 34.32 5.88
N LYS A 426 23.50 33.31 6.18
CA LYS A 426 24.96 33.46 6.27
C LYS A 426 25.68 32.15 5.90
N PRO A 427 26.99 32.23 5.58
CA PRO A 427 27.84 31.05 5.45
C PRO A 427 27.82 30.20 6.72
N GLY A 428 27.68 28.88 6.56
CA GLY A 428 27.59 27.90 7.65
C GLY A 428 26.19 27.51 8.06
N ASP A 429 25.15 28.20 7.54
CA ASP A 429 23.79 27.72 7.66
C ASP A 429 23.58 26.44 6.83
N HIS A 430 22.62 25.59 7.21
CA HIS A 430 22.24 24.43 6.43
C HIS A 430 21.37 24.85 5.22
N VAL A 431 21.65 24.26 4.07
CA VAL A 431 20.73 24.32 2.91
C VAL A 431 19.57 23.37 3.13
N LEU A 432 19.86 22.11 3.50
CA LEU A 432 18.84 21.10 3.65
C LEU A 432 18.03 21.31 4.95
N ASN A 433 16.74 21.04 4.90
CA ASN A 433 15.87 21.08 6.06
C ASN A 433 16.12 19.84 6.94
N ILE A 434 17.20 19.88 7.69
CA ILE A 434 17.67 18.80 8.55
C ILE A 434 17.74 19.23 10.00
N SER A 435 17.63 18.26 10.91
CA SER A 435 17.77 18.44 12.34
C SER A 435 18.33 17.18 13.01
N PRO A 436 19.01 17.31 14.16
CA PRO A 436 19.38 16.15 14.96
C PRO A 436 18.12 15.52 15.56
N ARG A 437 18.04 14.20 15.51
CA ARG A 437 17.00 13.39 16.17
C ARG A 437 17.65 12.34 17.04
N SER A 438 17.17 12.22 18.27
CA SER A 438 17.59 11.15 19.17
C SER A 438 16.77 9.90 18.93
N ASP A 439 17.43 8.77 18.70
CA ASP A 439 16.78 7.46 18.68
C ASP A 439 16.32 7.15 20.13
N ALA A 440 15.02 7.08 20.34
CA ALA A 440 14.41 6.87 21.65
C ALA A 440 14.85 5.56 22.33
N ARG A 441 15.33 4.57 21.55
CA ARG A 441 15.76 3.27 22.05
C ARG A 441 17.25 3.22 22.41
N THR A 442 18.09 3.89 21.62
CA THR A 442 19.54 3.83 21.77
C THR A 442 20.16 5.09 22.38
N GLY A 443 19.41 6.21 22.44
CA GLY A 443 19.90 7.52 22.84
C GLY A 443 20.91 8.14 21.87
N THR A 444 21.11 7.52 20.69
CA THR A 444 22.08 8.01 19.70
C THR A 444 21.48 9.17 18.91
N GLU A 445 22.16 10.30 18.86
CA GLU A 445 21.79 11.40 17.97
C GLU A 445 22.20 11.11 16.54
N ARG A 446 21.27 11.31 15.60
CA ARG A 446 21.49 11.24 14.15
C ARG A 446 20.82 12.41 13.46
N TRP A 447 21.51 12.97 12.48
CA TRP A 447 20.90 13.97 11.62
C TRP A 447 19.91 13.30 10.65
N SER A 448 18.77 13.92 10.45
CA SER A 448 17.74 13.44 9.52
C SER A 448 17.00 14.61 8.90
N PHE A 449 16.36 14.39 7.76
CA PHE A 449 15.43 15.36 7.20
C PHE A 449 14.27 15.62 8.19
N ALA A 450 13.84 16.88 8.25
CA ALA A 450 12.69 17.28 9.07
C ALA A 450 11.40 16.73 8.49
N GLU A 451 11.33 16.69 7.16
CA GLU A 451 10.18 16.21 6.38
C GLU A 451 10.51 14.91 5.63
N ALA A 452 9.47 14.22 5.16
CA ALA A 452 9.64 12.99 4.40
C ALA A 452 10.24 13.26 3.01
N SER A 453 11.42 12.69 2.74
CA SER A 453 12.19 12.97 1.52
C SER A 453 11.50 12.53 0.22
N TYR A 454 10.56 11.60 0.29
CA TYR A 454 9.73 11.25 -0.88
C TYR A 454 8.78 12.37 -1.29
N ASN A 455 8.74 13.51 -0.57
CA ASN A 455 8.04 14.74 -0.94
C ASN A 455 8.98 15.82 -1.51
N PHE A 456 10.24 15.51 -1.76
CA PHE A 456 11.24 16.46 -2.29
C PHE A 456 11.32 16.34 -3.81
N ASP A 457 10.30 16.85 -4.49
CA ASP A 457 10.22 16.76 -5.94
C ASP A 457 11.11 17.78 -6.62
N SER A 458 11.84 17.32 -7.62
CA SER A 458 12.51 18.13 -8.64
C SER A 458 11.79 18.00 -9.98
N ALA A 459 12.11 18.87 -10.93
CA ALA A 459 11.54 18.83 -12.28
C ALA A 459 12.61 18.63 -13.35
N ALA A 460 12.22 17.98 -14.43
CA ALA A 460 12.94 17.92 -15.70
C ALA A 460 12.04 18.36 -16.84
N GLY A 461 12.65 18.67 -18.00
CA GLY A 461 11.98 19.31 -19.15
C GLY A 461 12.06 20.83 -19.12
N ILE A 462 12.59 21.40 -18.05
CA ILE A 462 12.78 22.85 -17.84
C ILE A 462 14.15 23.18 -17.28
N ASN A 463 14.59 24.44 -17.50
CA ASN A 463 15.77 25.01 -16.87
C ASN A 463 15.35 25.95 -15.74
N TYR A 464 15.86 25.73 -14.51
CA TYR A 464 15.51 26.59 -13.36
C TYR A 464 16.63 26.66 -12.32
N THR A 465 16.54 27.66 -11.45
CA THR A 465 17.41 27.82 -10.28
C THR A 465 16.60 27.87 -8.99
N VAL A 466 17.21 27.42 -7.91
CA VAL A 466 16.66 27.45 -6.55
C VAL A 466 17.52 28.38 -5.70
N ASP A 467 17.03 29.58 -5.41
CA ASP A 467 17.76 30.58 -4.62
C ASP A 467 17.58 30.28 -3.11
N VAL A 468 18.65 29.76 -2.49
CA VAL A 468 18.66 29.39 -1.07
C VAL A 468 18.60 30.59 -0.12
N THR A 469 18.78 31.81 -0.62
CA THR A 469 18.69 33.04 0.19
C THR A 469 17.29 33.62 0.23
N ARG A 470 16.40 33.12 -0.60
CA ARG A 470 15.02 33.62 -0.70
C ARG A 470 14.09 32.89 0.28
N PRO A 471 13.06 33.56 0.77
CA PRO A 471 12.03 32.90 1.57
C PRO A 471 11.24 31.87 0.74
N GLU A 472 10.58 30.96 1.45
CA GLU A 472 9.64 30.01 0.86
C GLU A 472 8.60 30.75 -0.02
N GLY A 473 8.26 30.15 -1.17
CA GLY A 473 7.37 30.74 -2.18
C GLY A 473 8.04 31.72 -3.15
N SER A 474 9.36 31.98 -3.01
CA SER A 474 10.09 32.93 -3.86
C SER A 474 11.47 32.42 -4.30
N ARG A 475 11.71 31.09 -4.18
CA ARG A 475 13.01 30.45 -4.42
C ARG A 475 13.23 30.02 -5.87
N ILE A 476 12.13 29.69 -6.57
CA ILE A 476 12.19 29.07 -7.91
C ILE A 476 12.15 30.13 -9.01
N ASN A 477 13.16 30.11 -9.87
CA ASN A 477 13.20 30.91 -11.09
C ASN A 477 13.35 29.98 -12.31
N ILE A 478 12.24 29.74 -13.04
CA ILE A 478 12.24 28.97 -14.29
C ILE A 478 12.66 29.88 -15.42
N THR A 479 13.71 29.52 -16.12
CA THR A 479 14.34 30.38 -17.15
C THR A 479 13.93 30.01 -18.57
N SER A 480 13.67 28.74 -18.85
CA SER A 480 13.24 28.23 -20.17
C SER A 480 12.76 26.79 -20.09
N MET A 481 12.18 26.27 -21.17
CA MET A 481 12.08 24.82 -21.41
C MET A 481 13.49 24.23 -21.63
N ALA A 482 13.62 22.92 -21.57
CA ALA A 482 14.89 22.20 -21.75
C ALA A 482 15.52 22.45 -23.13
N ASP A 483 14.71 22.59 -24.18
CA ASP A 483 15.12 22.87 -25.55
C ASP A 483 15.50 24.35 -25.82
N GLY A 484 15.42 25.19 -24.78
CA GLY A 484 15.72 26.61 -24.84
C GLY A 484 14.55 27.51 -25.26
N SER A 485 13.39 26.95 -25.59
CA SER A 485 12.17 27.72 -25.84
C SER A 485 11.70 28.43 -24.56
N ALA A 486 10.93 29.51 -24.73
CA ALA A 486 10.43 30.29 -23.61
C ALA A 486 9.47 29.45 -22.75
N PHE A 487 9.64 29.53 -21.42
CA PHE A 487 8.65 29.03 -20.47
C PHE A 487 7.62 30.12 -20.18
N ASP A 488 6.35 29.80 -20.39
CA ASP A 488 5.23 30.73 -20.19
C ASP A 488 4.42 30.31 -18.95
N MET A 489 4.26 31.23 -18.01
CA MET A 489 3.53 31.00 -16.76
C MET A 489 2.04 30.71 -16.97
N ASP A 490 1.46 31.23 -18.03
CA ASP A 490 0.03 31.14 -18.33
C ASP A 490 -0.29 30.02 -19.35
N ALA A 491 0.73 29.47 -20.02
CA ALA A 491 0.58 28.31 -20.89
C ALA A 491 0.31 27.03 -20.11
N THR A 492 -0.37 26.07 -20.74
CA THR A 492 -0.63 24.74 -20.17
C THR A 492 0.37 23.72 -20.69
N TYR A 493 0.98 22.96 -19.80
CA TYR A 493 1.94 21.89 -20.07
C TYR A 493 1.38 20.54 -19.65
N ASN A 494 1.79 19.50 -20.37
CA ASN A 494 1.61 18.12 -19.94
C ASN A 494 2.73 17.76 -18.97
N VAL A 495 2.36 17.45 -17.72
CA VAL A 495 3.30 17.17 -16.64
C VAL A 495 3.18 15.71 -16.20
N ALA A 496 4.27 14.96 -16.32
CA ALA A 496 4.39 13.58 -15.81
C ALA A 496 4.69 13.60 -14.31
N MET A 497 3.91 12.86 -13.54
CA MET A 497 4.08 12.70 -12.10
C MET A 497 3.52 11.36 -11.64
N THR A 498 3.76 10.99 -10.39
CA THR A 498 3.17 9.79 -9.79
C THR A 498 1.66 9.94 -9.59
N SER A 499 0.91 8.83 -9.61
CA SER A 499 -0.50 8.79 -9.19
C SER A 499 -0.69 9.37 -7.79
N TYR A 500 0.23 9.08 -6.86
CA TYR A 500 0.26 9.66 -5.52
C TYR A 500 0.27 11.19 -5.53
N ARG A 501 1.09 11.83 -6.39
CA ARG A 501 1.11 13.30 -6.50
C ARG A 501 -0.17 13.83 -7.13
N ALA A 502 -0.62 13.22 -8.21
CA ALA A 502 -1.82 13.64 -8.92
C ALA A 502 -3.06 13.61 -8.01
N SER A 503 -3.16 12.63 -7.11
CA SER A 503 -4.26 12.52 -6.13
C SER A 503 -4.12 13.45 -4.92
N GLY A 504 -3.02 14.21 -4.80
CA GLY A 504 -2.85 15.19 -3.71
C GLY A 504 -1.86 14.78 -2.63
N GLY A 505 -1.32 13.56 -2.72
CA GLY A 505 -0.35 13.05 -1.76
C GLY A 505 0.86 13.97 -1.56
N GLY A 506 1.27 14.17 -0.31
CA GLY A 506 2.32 15.12 0.08
C GLY A 506 1.96 16.59 -0.03
N GLY A 507 0.76 16.93 -0.51
CA GLY A 507 0.20 18.29 -0.48
C GLY A 507 0.67 19.25 -1.58
N ALA A 508 1.66 18.90 -2.41
CA ALA A 508 2.20 19.83 -3.41
C ALA A 508 1.19 20.24 -4.49
N MET A 509 0.32 19.32 -4.93
CA MET A 509 -0.76 19.67 -5.86
C MET A 509 -1.81 20.56 -5.21
N VAL A 510 -2.22 20.29 -3.98
CA VAL A 510 -3.31 20.99 -3.31
C VAL A 510 -2.83 22.29 -2.67
N ARG A 511 -1.83 22.20 -1.77
CA ARG A 511 -1.33 23.35 -0.99
C ARG A 511 -0.33 24.21 -1.77
N GLY A 512 0.45 23.58 -2.66
CA GLY A 512 1.41 24.25 -3.52
C GLY A 512 0.71 24.85 -4.74
N ALA A 513 0.31 24.00 -5.68
CA ALA A 513 -0.25 24.43 -6.97
C ALA A 513 -1.72 24.89 -6.92
N GLY A 514 -2.43 24.75 -5.78
CA GLY A 514 -3.84 25.14 -5.64
C GLY A 514 -4.82 24.29 -6.48
N VAL A 515 -4.42 23.10 -6.89
CA VAL A 515 -5.23 22.20 -7.74
C VAL A 515 -6.24 21.45 -6.90
N ASN A 516 -7.49 21.46 -7.31
CA ASN A 516 -8.52 20.60 -6.73
C ASN A 516 -8.36 19.16 -7.23
N THR A 517 -7.73 18.31 -6.43
CA THR A 517 -7.46 16.92 -6.77
C THR A 517 -8.71 16.03 -6.78
N GLY A 518 -9.80 16.42 -6.14
CA GLY A 518 -11.11 15.77 -6.29
C GLY A 518 -11.68 15.83 -7.71
N LYS A 519 -11.07 16.66 -8.60
CA LYS A 519 -11.41 16.81 -10.02
C LYS A 519 -10.21 16.51 -10.93
N ILE A 520 -9.25 15.74 -10.44
CA ILE A 520 -8.00 15.53 -11.19
C ILE A 520 -8.23 14.86 -12.54
N GLU A 521 -9.24 14.02 -12.67
CA GLU A 521 -9.61 13.35 -13.93
C GLU A 521 -9.90 14.33 -15.07
N GLU A 522 -10.40 15.53 -14.77
CA GLU A 522 -10.62 16.58 -15.78
C GLU A 522 -9.30 17.11 -16.38
N ARG A 523 -8.16 16.87 -15.71
CA ARG A 523 -6.82 17.29 -16.09
C ARG A 523 -5.92 16.17 -16.59
N VAL A 524 -6.29 14.90 -16.33
CA VAL A 524 -5.50 13.74 -16.75
C VAL A 524 -5.53 13.62 -18.28
N VAL A 525 -4.34 13.54 -18.87
CA VAL A 525 -4.11 13.34 -20.32
C VAL A 525 -3.92 11.85 -20.62
N ALA A 526 -3.16 11.17 -19.76
CA ALA A 526 -2.84 9.76 -19.90
C ALA A 526 -2.42 9.15 -18.56
N LYS A 527 -2.66 7.86 -18.41
CA LYS A 527 -2.20 7.01 -17.31
C LYS A 527 -1.38 5.86 -17.88
N TYR A 528 -0.30 5.51 -17.22
CA TYR A 528 0.64 4.46 -17.61
C TYR A 528 0.80 3.46 -16.48
N PRO A 529 1.40 2.28 -16.73
CA PRO A 529 1.76 1.32 -15.69
C PRO A 529 2.66 1.91 -14.60
N GLU A 530 2.99 1.11 -13.61
CA GLU A 530 3.92 1.47 -12.55
C GLU A 530 5.26 1.97 -13.11
N ILE A 531 5.78 3.04 -12.50
CA ILE A 531 7.07 3.64 -12.92
C ILE A 531 8.21 2.64 -12.80
N ARG A 532 8.18 1.73 -11.81
CA ARG A 532 9.17 0.63 -11.69
C ARG A 532 9.18 -0.27 -12.93
N ASP A 533 8.03 -0.64 -13.44
CA ASP A 533 7.89 -1.44 -14.66
C ASP A 533 8.39 -0.67 -15.89
N LEU A 534 8.10 0.62 -15.99
CA LEU A 534 8.60 1.47 -17.07
C LEU A 534 10.13 1.59 -17.03
N ILE A 535 10.73 1.70 -15.83
CA ILE A 535 12.19 1.68 -15.63
C ILE A 535 12.76 0.31 -16.07
N PHE A 536 12.14 -0.79 -15.64
CA PHE A 536 12.55 -2.13 -16.05
C PHE A 536 12.51 -2.30 -17.58
N GLN A 537 11.41 -1.90 -18.23
CA GLN A 537 11.26 -1.97 -19.68
C GLN A 537 12.33 -1.11 -20.40
N TYR A 538 12.60 0.08 -19.88
CA TYR A 538 13.65 0.97 -20.40
C TYR A 538 15.03 0.30 -20.31
N ILE A 539 15.42 -0.20 -19.12
CA ILE A 539 16.72 -0.85 -18.89
C ILE A 539 16.86 -2.09 -19.77
N ASN A 540 15.85 -2.95 -19.79
CA ASN A 540 15.86 -4.16 -20.61
C ASN A 540 15.96 -3.88 -22.11
N LYS A 541 15.33 -2.80 -22.58
CA LYS A 541 15.42 -2.37 -23.98
C LYS A 541 16.77 -1.76 -24.34
N GLN A 542 17.36 -0.95 -23.46
CA GLN A 542 18.62 -0.28 -23.70
C GLN A 542 19.84 -1.20 -23.51
N GLY A 543 19.73 -2.21 -22.64
CA GLY A 543 20.82 -3.09 -22.22
C GLY A 543 21.83 -2.41 -21.30
N LEU A 544 22.14 -1.13 -21.51
CA LEU A 544 23.10 -0.35 -20.73
C LEU A 544 22.50 0.99 -20.32
N VAL A 545 22.49 1.28 -19.02
CA VAL A 545 22.17 2.61 -18.48
C VAL A 545 23.43 3.47 -18.52
N ASP A 546 23.49 4.36 -19.52
CA ASP A 546 24.59 5.31 -19.68
C ASP A 546 24.20 6.68 -19.10
N PRO A 547 24.94 7.20 -18.11
CA PRO A 547 24.70 8.54 -17.54
C PRO A 547 24.68 9.67 -18.58
N ALA A 548 25.43 9.52 -19.69
CA ALA A 548 25.40 10.51 -20.77
C ALA A 548 24.05 10.53 -21.50
N VAL A 549 23.35 9.40 -21.55
CA VAL A 549 22.02 9.29 -22.17
C VAL A 549 20.93 9.76 -21.21
N ILE A 550 20.91 9.22 -19.98
CA ILE A 550 19.91 9.61 -18.95
C ILE A 550 20.14 11.01 -18.40
N GLY A 551 21.30 11.62 -18.60
CA GLY A 551 21.63 12.99 -18.20
C GLY A 551 21.57 14.00 -19.36
N ASN A 552 20.89 13.67 -20.46
CA ASN A 552 20.81 14.54 -21.64
C ASN A 552 20.06 15.84 -21.33
N LYS A 553 20.81 16.92 -21.15
CA LYS A 553 20.28 18.25 -20.81
C LYS A 553 19.35 18.85 -21.86
N ALA A 554 19.46 18.45 -23.11
CA ALA A 554 18.54 18.90 -24.15
C ALA A 554 17.12 18.35 -23.97
N VAL A 555 17.00 17.26 -23.22
CA VAL A 555 15.71 16.64 -22.87
C VAL A 555 15.29 16.98 -21.45
N LEU A 556 16.21 16.86 -20.49
CA LEU A 556 15.91 17.04 -19.06
C LEU A 556 15.96 18.49 -18.62
N GLY A 557 16.65 19.36 -19.34
CA GLY A 557 17.01 20.69 -18.85
C GLY A 557 18.08 20.61 -17.75
N SER A 558 18.11 21.63 -16.91
CA SER A 558 19.05 21.69 -15.78
C SER A 558 18.51 22.53 -14.64
N TRP A 559 18.87 22.14 -13.42
CA TRP A 559 18.61 22.98 -12.25
C TRP A 559 19.77 22.93 -11.26
N ARG A 560 19.87 23.96 -10.39
CA ARG A 560 20.88 24.05 -9.35
C ARG A 560 20.48 25.01 -8.23
N PHE A 561 21.07 24.84 -7.09
CA PHE A 561 21.00 25.80 -5.99
C PHE A 561 21.89 27.02 -6.26
N ILE A 562 21.40 28.22 -5.94
CA ILE A 562 22.14 29.48 -6.04
C ILE A 562 21.96 30.32 -4.78
N PRO A 563 22.91 31.23 -4.43
CA PRO A 563 24.24 31.41 -5.06
C PRO A 563 25.17 30.22 -4.76
N GLU A 564 25.84 29.67 -5.78
CA GLU A 564 26.67 28.45 -5.64
C GLU A 564 27.76 28.62 -4.57
N LYS A 565 28.37 29.84 -4.47
CA LYS A 565 29.39 30.13 -3.46
C LYS A 565 28.91 29.95 -2.01
N LEU A 566 27.60 30.06 -1.78
CA LEU A 566 26.99 29.88 -0.47
C LEU A 566 26.43 28.46 -0.32
N ALA A 567 25.73 27.97 -1.36
CA ALA A 567 25.04 26.69 -1.32
C ALA A 567 25.99 25.47 -1.32
N ASP A 568 27.01 25.45 -2.21
CA ASP A 568 27.85 24.27 -2.40
C ASP A 568 28.63 23.85 -1.13
N PRO A 569 29.26 24.75 -0.36
CA PRO A 569 29.93 24.37 0.88
C PRO A 569 28.95 23.84 1.94
N ALA A 570 27.75 24.41 2.00
CA ALA A 570 26.72 24.01 2.96
C ALA A 570 26.12 22.64 2.61
N LEU A 571 25.82 22.40 1.32
CA LEU A 571 25.36 21.08 0.84
C LEU A 571 26.39 19.98 1.13
N LYS A 572 27.69 20.27 0.98
CA LYS A 572 28.75 19.34 1.32
C LYS A 572 28.79 19.04 2.83
N ALA A 573 28.55 20.05 3.68
CA ALA A 573 28.46 19.85 5.12
C ALA A 573 27.22 19.04 5.51
N ASP A 574 26.06 19.36 4.92
CA ASP A 574 24.80 18.65 5.14
C ASP A 574 24.88 17.18 4.72
N ARG A 575 25.52 16.90 3.56
CA ARG A 575 25.79 15.53 3.11
C ARG A 575 26.55 14.72 4.14
N LYS A 576 27.59 15.31 4.72
CA LYS A 576 28.41 14.65 5.74
C LYS A 576 27.60 14.34 7.00
N LEU A 577 26.71 15.24 7.41
CA LEU A 577 25.86 15.05 8.59
C LEU A 577 24.81 13.94 8.35
N LEU A 578 24.18 13.92 7.16
CA LEU A 578 23.11 12.98 6.84
C LEU A 578 23.63 11.58 6.51
N PHE A 579 24.71 11.49 5.73
CA PHE A 579 25.14 10.23 5.10
C PHE A 579 26.54 9.78 5.53
N GLY A 580 27.30 10.62 6.25
CA GLY A 580 28.66 10.31 6.69
C GLY A 580 29.72 10.38 5.57
N GLU A 581 29.38 11.00 4.42
CA GLU A 581 30.19 11.03 3.18
C GLU A 581 30.86 12.39 2.96
#